data_b3e14a47e375b2f7fe4dd855591cb88c
#
_entry.id   b3e14a47e375b2f7fe4dd855591cb88c
#
_cell.length_a   1.000
_cell.length_b   1.000
_cell.length_c   1.000
_cell.angle_alpha   90.00
_cell.angle_beta   90.00
_cell.angle_gamma   90.00
#
_symmetry.space_group_name_H-M   'P 1'
#
loop_
_entity.id
_entity.type
_entity.pdbx_description
1 polymer ?
#
loop_
_entity_poly.entity_id
_entity_poly.type
_entity_poly.pdbx_seq_one_letter_code
_entity_poly.pdbx_strand_id
1 'polypeptide(L)'
;MAEKKQSATYDLVMRNLKAGKYVPIYILMGDESYYIDKISDYIAENVLQPEELDFNLSVVYGADVTTQQVVDMAKEYPLMSERRVVIVKEAQNLNSFDALERYLEKPLASTLLVICYKNGTIDRRKKFMSRAEAIGVVFESKKKRDYELPAFVEKYLKEKNAAIDPKSAAMVAEHIGADLSRMVSELDKVLLSLPDDNRRVTPEIVERQIGISKEFNVFELKNAIINRDVFKANQIVKYFDKNPKSGSLFTCIPLLYSYFQNLMVAFYSPCRTDEKALAAYLDMKSVWGVRDYMIGMRNFTAMKTLLILAKIREIDAKNKGLDNVNTSTYELLEELVYFILH
;
A
#
# COMPACT_ATOMS: atom_id res chain seq x y z
N MET A 1 15.58 21.19 -25.85
CA MET A 1 14.52 20.83 -24.87
C MET A 1 14.97 19.57 -24.19
N ALA A 2 15.29 19.60 -22.90
CA ALA A 2 15.67 18.40 -22.17
C ALA A 2 14.42 17.52 -22.02
N GLU A 3 14.45 16.32 -22.58
CA GLU A 3 13.42 15.30 -22.32
C GLU A 3 13.32 15.14 -20.79
N LYS A 4 12.12 15.37 -20.24
CA LYS A 4 11.82 15.02 -18.86
C LYS A 4 12.05 13.52 -18.72
N LYS A 5 13.21 13.12 -18.15
CA LYS A 5 13.45 11.72 -17.77
C LYS A 5 12.26 11.26 -16.92
N GLN A 6 11.53 10.31 -17.45
CA GLN A 6 10.39 9.69 -16.78
C GLN A 6 10.90 9.13 -15.44
N SER A 7 10.26 9.47 -14.33
CA SER A 7 10.62 8.93 -13.01
C SER A 7 10.63 7.40 -13.10
N ALA A 8 11.70 6.78 -12.61
CA ALA A 8 11.84 5.33 -12.65
C ALA A 8 10.70 4.68 -11.89
N THR A 9 9.95 3.79 -12.54
CA THR A 9 8.92 2.98 -11.89
C THR A 9 9.55 1.70 -11.32
N TYR A 10 8.93 1.11 -10.29
CA TYR A 10 9.38 -0.16 -9.72
C TYR A 10 9.56 -1.25 -10.80
N ASP A 11 8.54 -1.44 -11.65
CA ASP A 11 8.56 -2.45 -12.71
C ASP A 11 9.70 -2.22 -13.73
N LEU A 12 10.02 -0.95 -14.05
CA LEU A 12 11.12 -0.61 -14.94
C LEU A 12 12.49 -0.91 -14.29
N VAL A 13 12.66 -0.54 -13.01
CA VAL A 13 13.90 -0.82 -12.27
C VAL A 13 14.12 -2.32 -12.18
N MET A 14 13.13 -3.09 -11.74
CA MET A 14 13.23 -4.54 -11.63
C MET A 14 13.47 -5.23 -12.97
N ARG A 15 12.84 -4.77 -14.05
CA ARG A 15 13.08 -5.30 -15.40
C ARG A 15 14.53 -5.09 -15.85
N ASN A 16 15.10 -3.92 -15.58
CA ASN A 16 16.50 -3.62 -15.92
C ASN A 16 17.47 -4.47 -15.08
N LEU A 17 17.23 -4.59 -13.79
CA LEU A 17 18.04 -5.44 -12.90
C LEU A 17 18.01 -6.91 -13.34
N LYS A 18 16.83 -7.47 -13.63
CA LYS A 18 16.68 -8.85 -14.14
C LYS A 18 17.34 -9.08 -15.51
N ALA A 19 17.49 -8.01 -16.30
CA ALA A 19 18.20 -8.06 -17.58
C ALA A 19 19.72 -7.82 -17.44
N GLY A 20 20.27 -7.74 -16.22
CA GLY A 20 21.70 -7.48 -15.97
C GLY A 20 22.15 -6.05 -16.32
N LYS A 21 21.21 -5.11 -16.51
CA LYS A 21 21.51 -3.73 -16.84
C LYS A 21 21.70 -2.92 -15.57
N TYR A 22 22.90 -2.91 -15.05
CA TYR A 22 23.25 -2.22 -13.83
C TYR A 22 23.79 -0.82 -14.10
N VAL A 23 23.59 0.08 -13.14
CA VAL A 23 24.10 1.46 -13.14
C VAL A 23 24.90 1.75 -11.88
N PRO A 24 25.82 2.75 -11.90
CA PRO A 24 26.72 2.99 -10.78
C PRO A 24 26.03 3.40 -9.48
N ILE A 25 24.84 4.02 -9.55
CA ILE A 25 24.11 4.46 -8.36
C ILE A 25 22.62 4.21 -8.48
N TYR A 26 22.04 3.74 -7.37
CA TYR A 26 20.61 3.64 -7.13
C TYR A 26 20.25 4.46 -5.90
N ILE A 27 19.43 5.48 -6.05
CA ILE A 27 18.79 6.19 -4.92
C ILE A 27 17.36 5.71 -4.85
N LEU A 28 17.06 4.96 -3.79
CA LEU A 28 15.76 4.39 -3.50
C LEU A 28 15.21 5.15 -2.30
N MET A 29 14.17 5.98 -2.50
CA MET A 29 13.66 6.85 -1.46
C MET A 29 12.13 6.86 -1.44
N GLY A 30 11.52 7.27 -0.34
CA GLY A 30 10.07 7.46 -0.22
C GLY A 30 9.45 6.86 1.03
N ASP A 31 8.13 7.03 1.13
CA ASP A 31 7.35 6.63 2.30
C ASP A 31 6.90 5.16 2.27
N GLU A 32 7.01 4.46 1.11
CA GLU A 32 6.72 3.05 0.98
C GLU A 32 8.00 2.22 0.96
N SER A 33 8.33 1.66 2.12
CA SER A 33 9.59 0.92 2.33
C SER A 33 9.63 -0.41 1.57
N TYR A 34 8.49 -1.04 1.32
CA TYR A 34 8.40 -2.35 0.66
C TYR A 34 9.15 -2.41 -0.66
N TYR A 35 8.94 -1.44 -1.55
CA TYR A 35 9.61 -1.44 -2.85
C TYR A 35 11.09 -1.09 -2.76
N ILE A 36 11.48 -0.26 -1.79
CA ILE A 36 12.90 0.07 -1.51
C ILE A 36 13.63 -1.21 -1.11
N ASP A 37 13.06 -1.97 -0.15
CA ASP A 37 13.64 -3.22 0.31
C ASP A 37 13.69 -4.26 -0.82
N LYS A 38 12.62 -4.45 -1.58
CA LYS A 38 12.60 -5.40 -2.69
C LYS A 38 13.66 -5.14 -3.75
N ILE A 39 13.93 -3.87 -4.07
CA ILE A 39 14.99 -3.53 -5.04
C ILE A 39 16.37 -3.77 -4.41
N SER A 40 16.61 -3.31 -3.19
CA SER A 40 17.91 -3.46 -2.53
C SER A 40 18.25 -4.93 -2.24
N ASP A 41 17.26 -5.73 -1.80
CA ASP A 41 17.45 -7.15 -1.52
C ASP A 41 17.71 -7.93 -2.82
N TYR A 42 16.97 -7.61 -3.91
CA TYR A 42 17.25 -8.19 -5.22
C TYR A 42 18.69 -7.92 -5.69
N ILE A 43 19.18 -6.69 -5.49
CA ILE A 43 20.57 -6.33 -5.83
C ILE A 43 21.56 -7.13 -4.99
N ALA A 44 21.32 -7.25 -3.68
CA ALA A 44 22.18 -8.00 -2.76
C ALA A 44 22.28 -9.48 -3.12
N GLU A 45 21.15 -10.07 -3.55
CA GLU A 45 21.05 -11.51 -3.81
C GLU A 45 21.45 -11.95 -5.22
N ASN A 46 21.41 -11.03 -6.22
CA ASN A 46 21.48 -11.45 -7.63
C ASN A 46 22.57 -10.76 -8.46
N VAL A 47 23.29 -9.77 -7.93
CA VAL A 47 24.34 -9.06 -8.69
C VAL A 47 25.68 -9.79 -8.62
N LEU A 48 25.95 -10.43 -7.49
CA LEU A 48 27.18 -11.18 -7.21
C LEU A 48 26.88 -12.68 -7.16
N GLN A 49 27.88 -13.51 -7.49
CA GLN A 49 27.79 -14.93 -7.27
C GLN A 49 27.97 -15.25 -5.76
N PRO A 50 27.47 -16.39 -5.26
CA PRO A 50 27.58 -16.71 -3.84
C PRO A 50 29.01 -16.66 -3.29
N GLU A 51 29.99 -17.06 -4.08
CA GLU A 51 31.40 -17.08 -3.70
C GLU A 51 32.05 -15.69 -3.64
N GLU A 52 31.40 -14.69 -4.25
CA GLU A 52 31.89 -13.31 -4.33
C GLU A 52 31.35 -12.43 -3.18
N LEU A 53 30.28 -12.89 -2.51
CA LEU A 53 29.52 -12.07 -1.55
C LEU A 53 30.39 -11.59 -0.38
N ASP A 54 31.20 -12.47 0.21
CA ASP A 54 31.98 -12.15 1.41
C ASP A 54 32.97 -11.00 1.21
N PHE A 55 33.46 -10.82 -0.03
CA PHE A 55 34.48 -9.81 -0.35
C PHE A 55 33.93 -8.59 -1.07
N ASN A 56 32.78 -8.73 -1.77
CA ASN A 56 32.30 -7.71 -2.68
C ASN A 56 30.92 -7.12 -2.30
N LEU A 57 30.20 -7.69 -1.33
CA LEU A 57 28.96 -7.13 -0.81
C LEU A 57 29.24 -6.45 0.54
N SER A 58 28.90 -5.16 0.62
CA SER A 58 28.87 -4.40 1.86
C SER A 58 27.47 -3.87 2.11
N VAL A 59 26.82 -4.32 3.19
CA VAL A 59 25.52 -3.82 3.64
C VAL A 59 25.73 -3.11 4.96
N VAL A 60 25.48 -1.81 4.99
CA VAL A 60 25.69 -0.96 6.17
C VAL A 60 24.45 -0.13 6.47
N TYR A 61 24.30 0.32 7.70
CA TYR A 61 23.19 1.18 8.12
C TYR A 61 23.68 2.63 8.26
N GLY A 62 22.85 3.59 7.85
CA GLY A 62 23.20 5.00 7.90
C GLY A 62 23.55 5.56 9.28
N ALA A 63 23.06 4.90 10.35
CA ALA A 63 23.41 5.25 11.74
C ALA A 63 24.81 4.79 12.16
N ASP A 64 25.34 3.74 11.52
CA ASP A 64 26.58 3.08 11.93
C ASP A 64 27.80 3.56 11.14
N VAL A 65 27.59 4.33 10.07
CA VAL A 65 28.65 4.76 9.16
C VAL A 65 28.58 6.24 8.85
N THR A 66 29.73 6.82 8.55
CA THR A 66 29.83 8.15 7.95
C THR A 66 29.73 8.08 6.42
N THR A 67 29.32 9.16 5.79
CA THR A 67 29.29 9.26 4.34
C THR A 67 30.68 9.07 3.71
N GLN A 68 31.75 9.45 4.40
CA GLN A 68 33.12 9.22 3.93
C GLN A 68 33.46 7.72 3.92
N GLN A 69 33.09 6.96 4.96
CA GLN A 69 33.29 5.50 5.00
C GLN A 69 32.50 4.80 3.86
N VAL A 70 31.28 5.27 3.55
CA VAL A 70 30.52 4.75 2.40
C VAL A 70 31.25 5.00 1.10
N VAL A 71 31.83 6.20 0.92
CA VAL A 71 32.63 6.54 -0.28
C VAL A 71 33.90 5.70 -0.35
N ASP A 72 34.56 5.44 0.76
CA ASP A 72 35.79 4.65 0.80
C ASP A 72 35.49 3.20 0.38
N MET A 73 34.41 2.59 0.93
CA MET A 73 33.91 1.28 0.49
C MET A 73 33.54 1.26 -1.01
N ALA A 74 32.91 2.34 -1.51
CA ALA A 74 32.50 2.43 -2.91
C ALA A 74 33.68 2.64 -3.88
N LYS A 75 34.84 3.06 -3.40
CA LYS A 75 36.09 3.23 -4.18
C LYS A 75 36.97 1.99 -4.19
N GLU A 76 36.69 1.00 -3.34
CA GLU A 76 37.43 -0.24 -3.37
C GLU A 76 37.13 -1.04 -4.64
N TYR A 77 38.19 -1.59 -5.26
CA TYR A 77 38.03 -2.45 -6.41
C TYR A 77 37.45 -3.82 -6.01
N PRO A 78 36.62 -4.41 -6.86
CA PRO A 78 36.13 -5.77 -6.59
C PRO A 78 37.26 -6.78 -6.54
N LEU A 79 37.18 -7.74 -5.63
CA LEU A 79 38.15 -8.83 -5.46
C LEU A 79 37.61 -10.08 -6.16
N MET A 80 38.32 -10.57 -7.17
CA MET A 80 37.95 -11.79 -7.94
C MET A 80 36.51 -11.76 -8.50
N SER A 81 35.98 -10.56 -8.76
CA SER A 81 34.65 -10.31 -9.28
C SER A 81 34.67 -9.14 -10.27
N GLU A 82 33.67 -9.08 -11.14
CA GLU A 82 33.50 -7.91 -12.02
C GLU A 82 32.90 -6.70 -11.29
N ARG A 83 32.25 -6.94 -10.17
CA ARG A 83 31.46 -5.89 -9.48
C ARG A 83 31.63 -5.92 -7.98
N ARG A 84 31.46 -4.74 -7.41
CA ARG A 84 31.30 -4.50 -5.98
C ARG A 84 29.93 -3.91 -5.73
N VAL A 85 29.27 -4.33 -4.65
CA VAL A 85 27.96 -3.82 -4.25
C VAL A 85 28.06 -3.22 -2.86
N VAL A 86 27.67 -1.96 -2.72
CA VAL A 86 27.60 -1.24 -1.45
C VAL A 86 26.18 -0.76 -1.24
N ILE A 87 25.51 -1.28 -0.20
CA ILE A 87 24.11 -0.93 0.14
C ILE A 87 24.08 -0.19 1.46
N VAL A 88 23.59 1.03 1.45
CA VAL A 88 23.36 1.81 2.65
C VAL A 88 21.88 1.77 2.98
N LYS A 89 21.52 0.97 3.98
CA LYS A 89 20.15 0.91 4.52
C LYS A 89 19.94 2.07 5.49
N GLU A 90 18.70 2.58 5.57
CA GLU A 90 18.32 3.70 6.44
C GLU A 90 19.20 4.95 6.28
N ALA A 91 19.48 5.31 5.03
CA ALA A 91 20.36 6.44 4.69
C ALA A 91 19.84 7.81 5.18
N GLN A 92 18.58 7.92 5.67
CA GLN A 92 18.06 9.10 6.35
C GLN A 92 18.85 9.44 7.63
N ASN A 93 19.55 8.47 8.18
CA ASN A 93 20.37 8.63 9.39
C ASN A 93 21.82 9.07 9.07
N LEU A 94 22.21 9.21 7.80
CA LEU A 94 23.50 9.78 7.43
C LEU A 94 23.53 11.29 7.72
N ASN A 95 24.63 11.75 8.31
CA ASN A 95 24.77 13.16 8.72
C ASN A 95 24.80 14.15 7.54
N SER A 96 25.38 13.78 6.39
CA SER A 96 25.40 14.59 5.17
C SER A 96 25.58 13.72 3.91
N PHE A 97 25.40 14.31 2.72
CA PHE A 97 25.65 13.67 1.43
C PHE A 97 26.84 14.29 0.67
N ASP A 98 27.63 15.16 1.29
CA ASP A 98 28.65 15.97 0.60
C ASP A 98 29.80 15.12 0.04
N ALA A 99 30.22 14.09 0.77
CA ALA A 99 31.26 13.18 0.27
C ALA A 99 30.77 12.35 -0.92
N LEU A 100 29.49 11.91 -0.89
CA LEU A 100 28.87 11.21 -2.01
C LEU A 100 28.72 12.12 -3.24
N GLU A 101 28.43 13.41 -3.06
CA GLU A 101 28.38 14.37 -4.19
C GLU A 101 29.68 14.38 -4.96
N ARG A 102 30.84 14.44 -4.26
CA ARG A 102 32.17 14.40 -4.88
C ARG A 102 32.47 13.05 -5.51
N TYR A 103 32.08 11.95 -4.89
CA TYR A 103 32.25 10.61 -5.47
C TYR A 103 31.52 10.47 -6.80
N LEU A 104 30.28 10.99 -6.90
CA LEU A 104 29.49 10.91 -8.12
C LEU A 104 30.00 11.75 -9.29
N GLU A 105 31.02 12.58 -9.11
CA GLU A 105 31.70 13.23 -10.23
C GLU A 105 32.47 12.22 -11.11
N LYS A 106 33.05 11.20 -10.47
CA LYS A 106 33.79 10.13 -11.12
C LYS A 106 33.60 8.81 -10.35
N PRO A 107 32.42 8.22 -10.42
CA PRO A 107 32.16 6.99 -9.72
C PRO A 107 32.95 5.82 -10.34
N LEU A 108 33.27 4.83 -9.52
CA LEU A 108 33.90 3.61 -10.01
C LEU A 108 32.89 2.78 -10.79
N ALA A 109 33.17 2.48 -12.04
CA ALA A 109 32.24 1.79 -12.95
C ALA A 109 31.93 0.35 -12.52
N SER A 110 32.83 -0.29 -11.79
CA SER A 110 32.65 -1.65 -11.22
C SER A 110 31.82 -1.66 -9.94
N THR A 111 31.49 -0.49 -9.35
CA THR A 111 30.73 -0.42 -8.10
C THR A 111 29.27 -0.08 -8.34
N LEU A 112 28.36 -0.86 -7.72
CA LEU A 112 26.95 -0.49 -7.56
C LEU A 112 26.77 0.08 -6.15
N LEU A 113 26.50 1.38 -6.06
CA LEU A 113 26.18 2.05 -4.80
C LEU A 113 24.64 2.19 -4.69
N VAL A 114 24.06 1.64 -3.63
CA VAL A 114 22.62 1.68 -3.38
C VAL A 114 22.34 2.46 -2.10
N ILE A 115 21.59 3.54 -2.21
CA ILE A 115 21.21 4.41 -1.09
C ILE A 115 19.72 4.22 -0.82
N CYS A 116 19.37 3.56 0.31
CA CYS A 116 17.99 3.33 0.73
C CYS A 116 17.58 4.38 1.77
N TYR A 117 16.82 5.37 1.33
CA TYR A 117 16.31 6.47 2.16
C TYR A 117 14.82 6.25 2.44
N LYS A 118 14.49 5.80 3.65
CA LYS A 118 13.11 5.47 4.04
C LYS A 118 12.43 6.61 4.76
N ASN A 119 11.08 6.59 4.75
CA ASN A 119 10.21 7.54 5.45
C ASN A 119 10.47 9.00 5.08
N GLY A 120 10.67 9.26 3.79
CA GLY A 120 10.87 10.60 3.25
C GLY A 120 11.64 10.60 1.94
N THR A 121 12.02 11.80 1.50
CA THR A 121 12.73 11.99 0.24
C THR A 121 13.92 12.94 0.40
N ILE A 122 14.96 12.73 -0.38
CA ILE A 122 16.10 13.64 -0.48
C ILE A 122 15.70 14.83 -1.37
N ASP A 123 16.00 16.05 -0.95
CA ASP A 123 15.71 17.25 -1.74
C ASP A 123 16.34 17.18 -3.13
N ARG A 124 15.54 17.12 -4.18
CA ARG A 124 15.96 16.99 -5.58
C ARG A 124 16.76 18.19 -6.09
N ARG A 125 16.74 19.34 -5.38
CA ARG A 125 17.54 20.54 -5.72
C ARG A 125 19.01 20.39 -5.35
N LYS A 126 19.36 19.41 -4.51
CA LYS A 126 20.77 19.16 -4.16
C LYS A 126 21.55 18.68 -5.40
N LYS A 127 22.77 19.17 -5.57
CA LYS A 127 23.67 18.76 -6.66
C LYS A 127 23.92 17.25 -6.69
N PHE A 128 24.00 16.63 -5.51
CA PHE A 128 24.05 15.17 -5.35
C PHE A 128 22.94 14.47 -6.14
N MET A 129 21.67 14.92 -6.02
CA MET A 129 20.51 14.32 -6.70
C MET A 129 20.61 14.50 -8.22
N SER A 130 20.94 15.69 -8.69
CA SER A 130 21.10 15.95 -10.13
C SER A 130 22.18 15.07 -10.76
N ARG A 131 23.29 14.83 -10.04
CA ARG A 131 24.36 13.92 -10.50
C ARG A 131 23.90 12.48 -10.51
N ALA A 132 23.22 12.03 -9.45
CA ALA A 132 22.68 10.68 -9.37
C ALA A 132 21.65 10.41 -10.48
N GLU A 133 20.79 11.37 -10.81
CA GLU A 133 19.84 11.26 -11.93
C GLU A 133 20.54 11.18 -13.30
N ALA A 134 21.72 11.80 -13.45
CA ALA A 134 22.45 11.78 -14.71
C ALA A 134 23.09 10.41 -15.02
N ILE A 135 23.62 9.73 -14.01
CA ILE A 135 24.44 8.50 -14.17
C ILE A 135 23.78 7.24 -13.63
N GLY A 136 22.65 7.35 -12.94
CA GLY A 136 22.01 6.24 -12.23
C GLY A 136 20.50 6.26 -12.28
N VAL A 137 19.93 5.63 -11.27
CA VAL A 137 18.49 5.51 -11.06
C VAL A 137 18.09 6.23 -9.77
N VAL A 138 17.12 7.12 -9.86
CA VAL A 138 16.41 7.68 -8.70
C VAL A 138 14.98 7.18 -8.73
N PHE A 139 14.65 6.35 -7.76
CA PHE A 139 13.33 5.77 -7.59
C PHE A 139 12.65 6.36 -6.34
N GLU A 140 11.46 6.89 -6.52
CA GLU A 140 10.64 7.41 -5.43
C GLU A 140 9.44 6.50 -5.18
N SER A 141 9.46 5.85 -4.01
CA SER A 141 8.43 4.91 -3.57
C SER A 141 7.34 5.65 -2.80
N LYS A 142 6.16 5.76 -3.38
CA LYS A 142 5.01 6.43 -2.76
C LYS A 142 4.07 5.42 -2.14
N LYS A 143 3.53 5.75 -0.95
CA LYS A 143 2.46 4.96 -0.35
C LYS A 143 1.30 4.80 -1.32
N LYS A 144 0.78 3.59 -1.39
CA LYS A 144 -0.45 3.31 -2.13
C LYS A 144 -1.64 3.90 -1.39
N ARG A 145 -2.59 4.39 -2.17
CA ARG A 145 -3.90 4.80 -1.64
C ARG A 145 -4.76 3.56 -1.43
N ASP A 146 -5.71 3.61 -0.50
CA ASP A 146 -6.54 2.46 -0.13
C ASP A 146 -7.22 1.80 -1.34
N TYR A 147 -7.70 2.58 -2.30
CA TYR A 147 -8.33 2.06 -3.52
C TYR A 147 -7.37 1.32 -4.47
N GLU A 148 -6.05 1.47 -4.30
CA GLU A 148 -5.03 0.79 -5.10
C GLU A 148 -4.61 -0.56 -4.49
N LEU A 149 -4.94 -0.78 -3.22
CA LEU A 149 -4.51 -1.98 -2.47
C LEU A 149 -5.11 -3.27 -3.01
N PRO A 150 -6.41 -3.37 -3.37
CA PRO A 150 -6.95 -4.59 -3.97
C PRO A 150 -6.23 -5.00 -5.25
N ALA A 151 -5.93 -4.03 -6.13
CA ALA A 151 -5.19 -4.28 -7.36
C ALA A 151 -3.73 -4.72 -7.08
N PHE A 152 -3.13 -4.25 -6.00
CA PHE A 152 -1.83 -4.73 -5.55
C PHE A 152 -1.90 -6.20 -5.10
N VAL A 153 -2.91 -6.58 -4.31
CA VAL A 153 -3.13 -7.97 -3.86
C VAL A 153 -3.29 -8.91 -5.06
N GLU A 154 -4.14 -8.54 -6.02
CA GLU A 154 -4.35 -9.32 -7.25
C GLU A 154 -3.05 -9.47 -8.06
N LYS A 155 -2.31 -8.37 -8.26
CA LYS A 155 -1.03 -8.38 -8.98
C LYS A 155 -0.02 -9.29 -8.28
N TYR A 156 0.14 -9.15 -6.96
CA TYR A 156 1.07 -9.94 -6.18
C TYR A 156 0.81 -11.45 -6.29
N LEU A 157 -0.44 -11.85 -6.09
CA LEU A 157 -0.83 -13.26 -6.20
C LEU A 157 -0.66 -13.81 -7.62
N LYS A 158 -0.97 -13.01 -8.64
CA LYS A 158 -0.76 -13.38 -10.04
C LYS A 158 0.72 -13.61 -10.36
N GLU A 159 1.63 -12.79 -9.83
CA GLU A 159 3.09 -12.98 -9.97
C GLU A 159 3.58 -14.29 -9.31
N LYS A 160 2.81 -14.80 -8.33
CA LYS A 160 3.06 -16.09 -7.65
C LYS A 160 2.23 -17.26 -8.22
N ASN A 161 1.67 -17.09 -9.43
CA ASN A 161 0.81 -18.09 -10.10
C ASN A 161 -0.43 -18.48 -9.28
N ALA A 162 -0.99 -17.54 -8.52
CA ALA A 162 -2.24 -17.71 -7.78
C ALA A 162 -3.29 -16.69 -8.22
N ALA A 163 -4.56 -17.03 -8.05
CA ALA A 163 -5.69 -16.16 -8.35
C ALA A 163 -6.50 -15.84 -7.08
N ILE A 164 -7.10 -14.67 -7.05
CA ILE A 164 -8.02 -14.24 -5.99
C ILE A 164 -9.23 -13.57 -6.62
N ASP A 165 -10.41 -13.73 -6.03
CA ASP A 165 -11.58 -12.99 -6.46
C ASP A 165 -11.54 -11.53 -5.95
N PRO A 166 -12.20 -10.57 -6.64
CA PRO A 166 -12.14 -9.15 -6.28
C PRO A 166 -12.68 -8.86 -4.87
N LYS A 167 -13.66 -9.64 -4.38
CA LYS A 167 -14.21 -9.47 -3.02
C LYS A 167 -13.16 -9.84 -1.98
N SER A 168 -12.53 -10.99 -2.14
CA SER A 168 -11.44 -11.45 -1.25
C SER A 168 -10.25 -10.50 -1.27
N ALA A 169 -9.87 -9.97 -2.45
CA ALA A 169 -8.79 -9.00 -2.57
C ALA A 169 -9.12 -7.70 -1.80
N ALA A 170 -10.36 -7.21 -1.91
CA ALA A 170 -10.82 -6.05 -1.16
C ALA A 170 -10.84 -6.31 0.35
N MET A 171 -11.31 -7.50 0.80
CA MET A 171 -11.31 -7.89 2.22
C MET A 171 -9.90 -7.88 2.81
N VAL A 172 -8.94 -8.48 2.12
CA VAL A 172 -7.52 -8.51 2.55
C VAL A 172 -6.95 -7.11 2.62
N ALA A 173 -7.15 -6.31 1.57
CA ALA A 173 -6.66 -4.95 1.46
C ALA A 173 -7.15 -4.04 2.59
N GLU A 174 -8.42 -4.12 2.94
CA GLU A 174 -8.99 -3.30 3.99
C GLU A 174 -8.60 -3.75 5.40
N HIS A 175 -8.52 -5.06 5.62
CA HIS A 175 -8.12 -5.59 6.92
C HIS A 175 -6.68 -5.24 7.29
N ILE A 176 -5.78 -5.29 6.32
CA ILE A 176 -4.35 -5.05 6.55
C ILE A 176 -4.00 -3.56 6.41
N GLY A 177 -4.69 -2.85 5.50
CA GLY A 177 -4.41 -1.46 5.20
C GLY A 177 -3.15 -1.26 4.34
N ALA A 178 -2.60 -0.05 4.36
CA ALA A 178 -1.52 0.38 3.48
C ALA A 178 -0.12 -0.16 3.85
N ASP A 179 0.01 -1.07 4.80
CA ASP A 179 1.27 -1.75 5.12
C ASP A 179 1.53 -2.89 4.13
N LEU A 180 2.23 -2.61 3.04
CA LEU A 180 2.50 -3.60 1.99
C LEU A 180 3.40 -4.73 2.47
N SER A 181 4.32 -4.49 3.40
CA SER A 181 5.20 -5.53 3.94
C SER A 181 4.39 -6.57 4.73
N ARG A 182 3.50 -6.10 5.60
CA ARG A 182 2.55 -6.96 6.31
C ARG A 182 1.59 -7.67 5.35
N MET A 183 1.08 -6.95 4.36
CA MET A 183 0.18 -7.51 3.36
C MET A 183 0.82 -8.68 2.61
N VAL A 184 2.05 -8.50 2.15
CA VAL A 184 2.81 -9.57 1.47
C VAL A 184 3.07 -10.75 2.41
N SER A 185 3.45 -10.50 3.66
CA SER A 185 3.65 -11.57 4.64
C SER A 185 2.40 -12.40 4.88
N GLU A 186 1.22 -11.78 4.97
CA GLU A 186 -0.05 -12.50 5.11
C GLU A 186 -0.41 -13.26 3.83
N LEU A 187 -0.19 -12.67 2.64
CA LEU A 187 -0.43 -13.33 1.37
C LEU A 187 0.51 -14.52 1.16
N ASP A 188 1.79 -14.43 1.59
CA ASP A 188 2.73 -15.55 1.52
C ASP A 188 2.29 -16.73 2.41
N LYS A 189 1.76 -16.47 3.61
CA LYS A 189 1.14 -17.52 4.45
C LYS A 189 -0.05 -18.17 3.76
N VAL A 190 -0.90 -17.37 3.12
CA VAL A 190 -2.02 -17.90 2.33
C VAL A 190 -1.50 -18.80 1.21
N LEU A 191 -0.49 -18.35 0.44
CA LEU A 191 0.11 -19.11 -0.65
C LEU A 191 0.69 -20.47 -0.21
N LEU A 192 1.31 -20.52 0.97
CA LEU A 192 1.83 -21.76 1.56
C LEU A 192 0.73 -22.75 1.94
N SER A 193 -0.48 -22.27 2.18
CA SER A 193 -1.63 -23.11 2.54
C SER A 193 -2.42 -23.62 1.34
N LEU A 194 -2.13 -23.12 0.12
CA LEU A 194 -2.83 -23.54 -1.09
C LEU A 194 -2.24 -24.85 -1.64
N PRO A 195 -3.10 -25.75 -2.11
CA PRO A 195 -2.65 -26.94 -2.83
C PRO A 195 -2.08 -26.53 -4.21
N ASP A 196 -1.13 -27.32 -4.70
CA ASP A 196 -0.41 -27.02 -5.96
C ASP A 196 -1.31 -27.08 -7.20
N ASP A 197 -2.36 -27.91 -7.16
CA ASP A 197 -3.32 -28.13 -8.24
C ASP A 197 -4.42 -27.06 -8.29
N ASN A 198 -4.64 -26.33 -7.20
CA ASN A 198 -5.66 -25.27 -7.14
C ASN A 198 -5.18 -24.05 -6.33
N ARG A 199 -4.44 -23.19 -7.00
CA ARG A 199 -3.87 -21.95 -6.40
C ARG A 199 -4.86 -20.78 -6.47
N ARG A 200 -6.10 -21.01 -6.00
CA ARG A 200 -7.14 -19.98 -5.94
C ARG A 200 -7.47 -19.61 -4.51
N VAL A 201 -7.29 -18.34 -4.19
CA VAL A 201 -7.66 -17.76 -2.87
C VAL A 201 -9.14 -17.44 -2.87
N THR A 202 -9.88 -18.09 -1.99
CA THR A 202 -11.34 -17.87 -1.80
C THR A 202 -11.61 -17.16 -0.48
N PRO A 203 -12.82 -16.58 -0.25
CA PRO A 203 -13.20 -15.98 1.03
C PRO A 203 -12.99 -16.92 2.23
N GLU A 204 -13.23 -18.23 2.07
CA GLU A 204 -13.05 -19.23 3.12
C GLU A 204 -11.58 -19.40 3.49
N ILE A 205 -10.67 -19.32 2.51
CA ILE A 205 -9.22 -19.38 2.74
C ILE A 205 -8.75 -18.11 3.44
N VAL A 206 -9.25 -16.94 3.02
CA VAL A 206 -8.97 -15.66 3.68
C VAL A 206 -9.45 -15.71 5.14
N GLU A 207 -10.66 -16.19 5.40
CA GLU A 207 -11.18 -16.34 6.75
C GLU A 207 -10.30 -17.24 7.62
N ARG A 208 -9.92 -18.41 7.10
CA ARG A 208 -9.13 -19.39 7.84
C ARG A 208 -7.69 -18.95 8.10
N GLN A 209 -7.04 -18.30 7.11
CA GLN A 209 -5.62 -17.98 7.18
C GLN A 209 -5.32 -16.59 7.74
N ILE A 210 -6.17 -15.60 7.45
CA ILE A 210 -5.99 -14.20 7.85
C ILE A 210 -6.89 -13.85 9.04
N GLY A 211 -7.95 -14.67 9.30
CA GLY A 211 -8.87 -14.46 10.40
C GLY A 211 -9.96 -13.42 10.13
N ILE A 212 -10.26 -13.16 8.86
CA ILE A 212 -11.32 -12.22 8.43
C ILE A 212 -12.60 -13.04 8.18
N SER A 213 -13.63 -12.87 9.00
CA SER A 213 -14.90 -13.55 8.79
C SER A 213 -15.53 -13.19 7.44
N LYS A 214 -15.93 -14.19 6.66
CA LYS A 214 -16.63 -13.98 5.39
C LYS A 214 -18.06 -13.45 5.56
N GLU A 215 -18.66 -13.70 6.71
CA GLU A 215 -20.07 -13.34 7.01
C GLU A 215 -20.19 -12.07 7.86
N PHE A 216 -19.19 -11.84 8.72
CA PHE A 216 -19.16 -10.75 9.69
C PHE A 216 -17.91 -9.90 9.52
N ASN A 217 -17.92 -9.04 8.50
CA ASN A 217 -16.87 -8.08 8.20
C ASN A 217 -17.48 -6.73 7.82
N VAL A 218 -16.64 -5.70 7.67
CA VAL A 218 -17.09 -4.34 7.40
C VAL A 218 -17.83 -4.19 6.07
N PHE A 219 -17.49 -5.01 5.06
CA PHE A 219 -18.21 -5.00 3.78
C PHE A 219 -19.61 -5.61 3.90
N GLU A 220 -19.74 -6.68 4.67
CA GLU A 220 -21.06 -7.28 4.95
C GLU A 220 -21.91 -6.33 5.79
N LEU A 221 -21.32 -5.57 6.72
CA LEU A 221 -22.04 -4.49 7.42
C LEU A 221 -22.52 -3.43 6.45
N LYS A 222 -21.65 -2.94 5.55
CA LYS A 222 -22.04 -1.98 4.51
C LYS A 222 -23.17 -2.53 3.64
N ASN A 223 -23.08 -3.78 3.20
CA ASN A 223 -24.10 -4.43 2.37
C ASN A 223 -25.44 -4.56 3.11
N ALA A 224 -25.41 -4.95 4.39
CA ALA A 224 -26.61 -5.01 5.23
C ALA A 224 -27.26 -3.62 5.37
N ILE A 225 -26.47 -2.58 5.58
CA ILE A 225 -26.93 -1.19 5.65
C ILE A 225 -27.56 -0.75 4.32
N ILE A 226 -26.89 -0.99 3.17
CA ILE A 226 -27.39 -0.64 1.84
C ILE A 226 -28.76 -1.25 1.58
N ASN A 227 -28.92 -2.53 1.94
CA ASN A 227 -30.16 -3.27 1.75
C ASN A 227 -31.17 -3.06 2.88
N ARG A 228 -30.87 -2.24 3.90
CA ARG A 228 -31.69 -2.02 5.11
C ARG A 228 -32.00 -3.33 5.85
N ASP A 229 -31.08 -4.28 5.83
CA ASP A 229 -31.17 -5.51 6.62
C ASP A 229 -30.74 -5.23 8.06
N VAL A 230 -31.71 -4.74 8.85
CA VAL A 230 -31.51 -4.36 10.25
C VAL A 230 -31.03 -5.54 11.09
N PHE A 231 -31.55 -6.75 10.83
CA PHE A 231 -31.18 -7.95 11.59
C PHE A 231 -29.72 -8.32 11.37
N LYS A 232 -29.30 -8.42 10.09
CA LYS A 232 -27.93 -8.73 9.71
C LYS A 232 -26.95 -7.67 10.21
N ALA A 233 -27.27 -6.38 10.05
CA ALA A 233 -26.43 -5.28 10.53
C ALA A 233 -26.18 -5.39 12.04
N ASN A 234 -27.22 -5.61 12.85
CA ASN A 234 -27.08 -5.77 14.30
C ASN A 234 -26.29 -7.03 14.68
N GLN A 235 -26.44 -8.14 13.95
CA GLN A 235 -25.62 -9.34 14.17
C GLN A 235 -24.13 -9.05 13.94
N ILE A 236 -23.80 -8.32 12.88
CA ILE A 236 -22.40 -7.95 12.56
C ILE A 236 -21.83 -7.03 13.64
N VAL A 237 -22.58 -6.02 14.08
CA VAL A 237 -22.14 -5.08 15.12
C VAL A 237 -21.88 -5.84 16.44
N LYS A 238 -22.75 -6.76 16.85
CA LYS A 238 -22.54 -7.63 18.03
C LYS A 238 -21.34 -8.56 17.87
N TYR A 239 -21.07 -9.03 16.66
CA TYR A 239 -19.88 -9.84 16.38
C TYR A 239 -18.60 -9.03 16.55
N PHE A 240 -18.58 -7.77 16.11
CA PHE A 240 -17.43 -6.88 16.28
C PHE A 240 -17.10 -6.57 17.73
N ASP A 241 -18.12 -6.44 18.60
CA ASP A 241 -17.94 -6.29 20.05
C ASP A 241 -17.10 -7.42 20.64
N LYS A 242 -17.44 -8.66 20.26
CA LYS A 242 -16.74 -9.86 20.72
C LYS A 242 -15.42 -10.13 19.99
N ASN A 243 -15.26 -9.58 18.79
CA ASN A 243 -14.14 -9.81 17.89
C ASN A 243 -13.60 -8.49 17.30
N PRO A 244 -12.96 -7.61 18.09
CA PRO A 244 -12.55 -6.27 17.65
C PRO A 244 -11.56 -6.27 16.46
N LYS A 245 -10.87 -7.40 16.21
CA LYS A 245 -9.96 -7.57 15.08
C LYS A 245 -10.70 -7.76 13.74
N SER A 246 -11.96 -8.23 13.77
CA SER A 246 -12.77 -8.48 12.56
C SER A 246 -13.46 -7.23 12.03
N GLY A 247 -13.59 -6.19 12.84
CA GLY A 247 -14.15 -4.90 12.49
C GLY A 247 -14.23 -3.98 13.71
N SER A 248 -14.09 -2.71 13.49
CA SER A 248 -14.17 -1.68 14.52
C SER A 248 -14.77 -0.40 13.94
N LEU A 249 -15.12 0.55 14.81
CA LEU A 249 -15.58 1.85 14.35
C LEU A 249 -14.54 2.56 13.46
N PHE A 250 -13.24 2.38 13.74
CA PHE A 250 -12.15 2.94 12.93
C PHE A 250 -12.13 2.42 11.49
N THR A 251 -12.49 1.15 11.27
CA THR A 251 -12.58 0.55 9.95
C THR A 251 -13.92 0.82 9.27
N CYS A 252 -15.01 0.94 10.05
CA CYS A 252 -16.35 1.20 9.51
C CYS A 252 -16.53 2.65 9.03
N ILE A 253 -16.01 3.64 9.77
CA ILE A 253 -16.18 5.07 9.45
C ILE A 253 -15.70 5.42 8.04
N PRO A 254 -14.45 5.13 7.63
CA PRO A 254 -13.97 5.49 6.29
C PRO A 254 -14.80 4.84 5.17
N LEU A 255 -15.16 3.58 5.34
CA LEU A 255 -15.95 2.82 4.36
C LEU A 255 -17.36 3.39 4.20
N LEU A 256 -18.06 3.62 5.31
CA LEU A 256 -19.41 4.18 5.30
C LEU A 256 -19.41 5.63 4.81
N TYR A 257 -18.44 6.43 5.24
CA TYR A 257 -18.29 7.81 4.77
C TYR A 257 -18.10 7.86 3.25
N SER A 258 -17.15 7.09 2.72
CA SER A 258 -16.90 7.03 1.27
C SER A 258 -18.15 6.59 0.49
N TYR A 259 -18.85 5.57 1.00
CA TYR A 259 -20.09 5.11 0.36
C TYR A 259 -21.17 6.20 0.34
N PHE A 260 -21.50 6.82 1.48
CA PHE A 260 -22.55 7.84 1.55
C PHE A 260 -22.16 9.15 0.86
N GLN A 261 -20.88 9.50 0.81
CA GLN A 261 -20.37 10.63 0.02
C GLN A 261 -20.62 10.39 -1.47
N ASN A 262 -20.25 9.23 -2.00
CA ASN A 262 -20.50 8.88 -3.40
C ASN A 262 -22.00 8.72 -3.69
N LEU A 263 -22.78 8.22 -2.74
CA LEU A 263 -24.25 8.17 -2.86
C LEU A 263 -24.84 9.58 -2.97
N MET A 264 -24.34 10.56 -2.21
CA MET A 264 -24.73 11.94 -2.35
C MET A 264 -24.40 12.50 -3.74
N VAL A 265 -23.21 12.23 -4.25
CA VAL A 265 -22.81 12.61 -5.61
C VAL A 265 -23.74 11.95 -6.65
N ALA A 266 -24.08 10.66 -6.46
CA ALA A 266 -24.99 9.92 -7.35
C ALA A 266 -26.39 10.53 -7.40
N PHE A 267 -26.95 11.02 -6.27
CA PHE A 267 -28.25 11.70 -6.26
C PHE A 267 -28.33 12.93 -7.15
N TYR A 268 -27.22 13.67 -7.25
CA TYR A 268 -27.14 14.90 -8.07
C TYR A 268 -26.50 14.68 -9.43
N SER A 269 -26.16 13.44 -9.79
CA SER A 269 -25.64 13.10 -11.11
C SER A 269 -26.70 13.26 -12.18
N PRO A 270 -26.36 13.85 -13.33
CA PRO A 270 -27.28 13.95 -14.49
C PRO A 270 -27.60 12.57 -15.11
N CYS A 271 -26.77 11.56 -14.83
CA CYS A 271 -26.90 10.22 -15.38
C CYS A 271 -27.27 9.15 -14.34
N ARG A 272 -27.98 9.54 -13.28
CA ARG A 272 -28.33 8.67 -12.13
C ARG A 272 -29.11 7.40 -12.47
N THR A 273 -29.69 7.28 -13.65
CA THR A 273 -30.47 6.12 -14.11
C THR A 273 -29.69 5.19 -15.04
N ASP A 274 -28.52 5.61 -15.54
CA ASP A 274 -27.67 4.81 -16.42
C ASP A 274 -26.46 4.29 -15.65
N GLU A 275 -26.39 2.96 -15.44
CA GLU A 275 -25.32 2.32 -14.69
C GLU A 275 -23.92 2.62 -15.25
N LYS A 276 -23.77 2.63 -16.59
CA LYS A 276 -22.46 2.86 -17.23
C LYS A 276 -22.01 4.33 -17.11
N ALA A 277 -22.94 5.23 -17.40
CA ALA A 277 -22.67 6.66 -17.30
C ALA A 277 -22.42 7.09 -15.83
N LEU A 278 -23.17 6.53 -14.89
CA LEU A 278 -22.98 6.77 -13.47
C LEU A 278 -21.62 6.22 -12.97
N ALA A 279 -21.19 5.04 -13.45
CA ALA A 279 -19.88 4.49 -13.15
C ALA A 279 -18.76 5.44 -13.59
N ALA A 280 -18.85 5.96 -14.80
CA ALA A 280 -17.88 6.93 -15.32
C ALA A 280 -17.90 8.25 -14.52
N TYR A 281 -19.10 8.73 -14.16
CA TYR A 281 -19.28 9.96 -13.38
C TYR A 281 -18.68 9.85 -11.96
N LEU A 282 -18.77 8.67 -11.33
CA LEU A 282 -18.20 8.36 -10.01
C LEU A 282 -16.74 7.91 -10.05
N ASP A 283 -16.09 7.95 -11.25
CA ASP A 283 -14.71 7.45 -11.48
C ASP A 283 -14.50 6.00 -11.03
N MET A 284 -15.52 5.16 -11.26
CA MET A 284 -15.49 3.75 -10.88
C MET A 284 -14.98 2.87 -12.02
N LYS A 285 -14.02 2.00 -11.73
CA LYS A 285 -13.45 1.06 -12.72
C LYS A 285 -14.42 -0.07 -13.12
N SER A 286 -15.47 -0.31 -12.34
CA SER A 286 -16.41 -1.43 -12.53
C SER A 286 -17.86 -0.98 -12.41
N VAL A 287 -18.69 -1.38 -13.38
CA VAL A 287 -20.15 -1.16 -13.35
C VAL A 287 -20.82 -1.93 -12.21
N TRP A 288 -20.22 -3.04 -11.72
CA TRP A 288 -20.78 -3.82 -10.61
C TRP A 288 -20.92 -3.01 -9.32
N GLY A 289 -19.95 -2.15 -9.00
CA GLY A 289 -19.98 -1.30 -7.81
C GLY A 289 -21.08 -0.24 -7.84
N VAL A 290 -21.56 0.15 -9.04
CA VAL A 290 -22.63 1.13 -9.19
C VAL A 290 -23.98 0.61 -8.72
N ARG A 291 -24.21 -0.69 -8.76
CA ARG A 291 -25.45 -1.30 -8.27
C ARG A 291 -25.73 -1.01 -6.80
N ASP A 292 -24.68 -0.95 -5.97
CA ASP A 292 -24.80 -0.56 -4.58
C ASP A 292 -25.38 0.85 -4.43
N TYR A 293 -24.96 1.80 -5.29
CA TYR A 293 -25.50 3.16 -5.28
C TYR A 293 -26.91 3.23 -5.84
N MET A 294 -27.24 2.42 -6.85
CA MET A 294 -28.62 2.32 -7.35
C MET A 294 -29.58 1.79 -6.28
N ILE A 295 -29.16 0.78 -5.49
CA ILE A 295 -29.92 0.26 -4.34
C ILE A 295 -30.00 1.34 -3.26
N GLY A 296 -28.89 1.99 -2.95
CA GLY A 296 -28.82 3.05 -1.96
C GLY A 296 -29.76 4.23 -2.27
N MET A 297 -29.83 4.68 -3.53
CA MET A 297 -30.77 5.74 -3.95
C MET A 297 -32.24 5.34 -3.83
N ARG A 298 -32.57 4.04 -3.84
CA ARG A 298 -33.94 3.56 -3.58
C ARG A 298 -34.25 3.49 -2.08
N ASN A 299 -33.25 3.16 -1.26
CA ASN A 299 -33.41 2.89 0.17
C ASN A 299 -33.20 4.13 1.04
N PHE A 300 -32.52 5.14 0.56
CA PHE A 300 -32.24 6.40 1.25
C PHE A 300 -32.70 7.58 0.41
N THR A 301 -33.03 8.68 1.09
CA THR A 301 -33.24 9.97 0.41
C THR A 301 -31.96 10.80 0.45
N ALA A 302 -31.82 11.79 -0.43
CA ALA A 302 -30.68 12.72 -0.42
C ALA A 302 -30.55 13.43 0.93
N MET A 303 -31.68 13.85 1.53
CA MET A 303 -31.69 14.50 2.84
C MET A 303 -31.21 13.53 3.95
N LYS A 304 -31.69 12.27 3.97
CA LYS A 304 -31.23 11.27 4.94
C LYS A 304 -29.72 10.99 4.75
N THR A 305 -29.24 10.93 3.52
CA THR A 305 -27.81 10.75 3.20
C THR A 305 -26.96 11.90 3.77
N LEU A 306 -27.43 13.15 3.67
CA LEU A 306 -26.76 14.30 4.25
C LEU A 306 -26.69 14.20 5.78
N LEU A 307 -27.79 13.81 6.42
CA LEU A 307 -27.85 13.61 7.87
C LEU A 307 -26.95 12.47 8.33
N ILE A 308 -26.85 11.38 7.54
CA ILE A 308 -25.93 10.27 7.82
C ILE A 308 -24.47 10.74 7.77
N LEU A 309 -24.08 11.53 6.75
CA LEU A 309 -22.72 12.08 6.67
C LEU A 309 -22.39 12.99 7.87
N ALA A 310 -23.35 13.81 8.31
CA ALA A 310 -23.21 14.63 9.51
C ALA A 310 -23.05 13.74 10.77
N LYS A 311 -23.86 12.66 10.89
CA LYS A 311 -23.77 11.72 12.01
C LYS A 311 -22.47 10.93 12.03
N ILE A 312 -21.97 10.48 10.88
CA ILE A 312 -20.65 9.83 10.78
C ILE A 312 -19.56 10.77 11.32
N ARG A 313 -19.59 12.04 10.94
CA ARG A 313 -18.62 13.04 11.42
C ARG A 313 -18.72 13.25 12.94
N GLU A 314 -19.94 13.33 13.48
CA GLU A 314 -20.17 13.44 14.93
C GLU A 314 -19.59 12.24 15.68
N ILE A 315 -19.88 11.03 15.21
CA ILE A 315 -19.41 9.78 15.81
C ILE A 315 -17.89 9.66 15.72
N ASP A 316 -17.28 10.06 14.60
CA ASP A 316 -15.80 10.08 14.46
C ASP A 316 -15.16 11.04 15.46
N ALA A 317 -15.76 12.23 15.67
CA ALA A 317 -15.29 13.20 16.67
C ALA A 317 -15.42 12.64 18.10
N LYS A 318 -16.56 12.03 18.45
CA LYS A 318 -16.76 11.37 19.74
C LYS A 318 -15.76 10.24 19.97
N ASN A 319 -15.48 9.43 18.95
CA ASN A 319 -14.50 8.34 19.02
C ASN A 319 -13.06 8.83 19.26
N LYS A 320 -12.76 10.06 18.84
CA LYS A 320 -11.48 10.75 19.08
C LYS A 320 -11.46 11.54 20.41
N GLY A 321 -12.50 11.40 21.23
CA GLY A 321 -12.58 12.01 22.55
C GLY A 321 -13.26 13.39 22.62
N LEU A 322 -13.78 13.91 21.52
CA LEU A 322 -14.55 15.17 21.53
C LEU A 322 -15.96 14.90 22.06
N ASP A 323 -16.36 15.58 23.15
CA ASP A 323 -17.67 15.44 23.79
C ASP A 323 -18.06 13.98 24.15
N ASN A 324 -17.06 13.14 24.40
CA ASN A 324 -17.27 11.75 24.82
C ASN A 324 -16.43 11.41 26.06
N VAL A 325 -17.09 11.16 27.18
CA VAL A 325 -16.42 10.82 28.44
C VAL A 325 -16.39 9.32 28.68
N ASN A 326 -17.43 8.57 28.28
CA ASN A 326 -17.61 7.17 28.72
C ASN A 326 -18.19 6.22 27.65
N THR A 327 -18.59 6.70 26.46
CA THR A 327 -19.20 5.84 25.44
C THR A 327 -18.14 5.02 24.72
N SER A 328 -18.28 3.71 24.73
CA SER A 328 -17.33 2.80 24.07
C SER A 328 -17.41 2.91 22.54
N THR A 329 -16.33 2.50 21.87
CA THR A 329 -16.28 2.42 20.40
C THR A 329 -17.40 1.54 19.82
N TYR A 330 -17.78 0.49 20.55
CA TYR A 330 -18.88 -0.39 20.16
C TYR A 330 -20.25 0.32 20.24
N GLU A 331 -20.54 0.97 21.36
CA GLU A 331 -21.78 1.73 21.54
C GLU A 331 -21.93 2.86 20.51
N LEU A 332 -20.82 3.53 20.17
CA LEU A 332 -20.80 4.53 19.10
C LEU A 332 -21.10 3.91 17.72
N LEU A 333 -20.61 2.70 17.45
CA LEU A 333 -20.93 1.99 16.20
C LEU A 333 -22.40 1.56 16.18
N GLU A 334 -22.94 1.09 17.29
CA GLU A 334 -24.35 0.72 17.43
C GLU A 334 -25.25 1.93 17.23
N GLU A 335 -24.93 3.08 17.85
CA GLU A 335 -25.62 4.37 17.66
C GLU A 335 -25.63 4.80 16.19
N LEU A 336 -24.47 4.69 15.50
CA LEU A 336 -24.35 5.04 14.10
C LEU A 336 -25.21 4.15 13.21
N VAL A 337 -25.12 2.84 13.37
CA VAL A 337 -25.86 1.86 12.57
C VAL A 337 -27.37 2.01 12.80
N TYR A 338 -27.78 2.20 14.05
CA TYR A 338 -29.18 2.48 14.39
C TYR A 338 -29.66 3.76 13.68
N PHE A 339 -28.91 4.85 13.78
CA PHE A 339 -29.29 6.12 13.12
C PHE A 339 -29.41 5.98 11.60
N ILE A 340 -28.56 5.18 10.95
CA ILE A 340 -28.60 4.98 9.50
C ILE A 340 -29.86 4.21 9.09
N LEU A 341 -30.22 3.19 9.84
CA LEU A 341 -31.28 2.23 9.47
C LEU A 341 -32.69 2.71 9.84
N HIS A 342 -32.80 3.62 10.80
CA HIS A 342 -34.07 4.23 11.25
C HIS A 342 -34.12 5.73 10.92
#